data_6f65a136496c62be6acf1e5f69512216
#
_entry.id   6f65a136496c62be6acf1e5f69512216
#
_cell.length_a   1.000
_cell.length_b   1.000
_cell.length_c   1.000
_cell.angle_alpha   90.00
_cell.angle_beta   90.00
_cell.angle_gamma   90.00
#
_symmetry.space_group_name_H-M   'P 1'
#
loop_
_entity.id
_entity.type
_entity.pdbx_description
1 polymer ?
#
loop_
_entity_poly.entity_id
_entity_poly.type
_entity_poly.pdbx_seq_one_letter_code
_entity_poly.pdbx_strand_id
1 'polypeptide(L)'
;LSNRIDDIRKSAQSIYTKIPAWGAVDKIKAIDGSVAFVGLPDQVSCVKALKTFNKDLENKVKVMVGPMVGIGMDKGVIKVIPKLAKNTSGIKKLRWRAGEWPGYLKVEFGNGEVLRLHKFYYNYMLPFYCSHESLLSDDFSNECADISVGDAWSPKYEKLGKGWSVV
;
A
#
# COMPACT_ATOMS: atom_id res chain seq x y z
N LEU A 1 -0.34 14.08 3.65
CA LEU A 1 -0.29 14.34 5.08
C LEU A 1 -1.65 14.79 5.58
N SER A 2 -2.13 14.24 6.69
CA SER A 2 -3.38 14.65 7.33
C SER A 2 -3.30 14.43 8.84
N ASN A 3 -3.96 15.29 9.60
CA ASN A 3 -4.20 15.14 11.03
C ASN A 3 -5.69 14.85 11.34
N ARG A 4 -6.50 14.62 10.30
CA ARG A 4 -7.93 14.34 10.41
C ARG A 4 -8.19 12.84 10.31
N ILE A 5 -8.91 12.29 11.30
CA ILE A 5 -9.25 10.86 11.35
C ILE A 5 -10.01 10.41 10.09
N ASP A 6 -10.91 11.24 9.57
CA ASP A 6 -11.69 10.89 8.36
C ASP A 6 -10.83 10.77 7.10
N ASP A 7 -9.79 11.60 6.97
CA ASP A 7 -8.86 11.50 5.84
C ASP A 7 -7.99 10.26 5.96
N ILE A 8 -7.55 9.93 7.19
CA ILE A 8 -6.82 8.69 7.47
C ILE A 8 -7.69 7.48 7.12
N ARG A 9 -8.94 7.46 7.54
CA ARG A 9 -9.89 6.38 7.19
C ARG A 9 -10.13 6.26 5.69
N LYS A 10 -10.26 7.37 4.98
CA LYS A 10 -10.42 7.38 3.51
C LYS A 10 -9.18 6.89 2.77
N SER A 11 -8.00 7.05 3.38
CA SER A 11 -6.73 6.58 2.84
C SER A 11 -6.46 5.10 3.13
N ALA A 12 -7.27 4.49 4.02
CA ALA A 12 -7.15 3.07 4.34
C ALA A 12 -7.50 2.24 3.11
N GLN A 13 -6.53 1.65 2.48
CA GLN A 13 -6.63 0.57 1.49
C GLN A 13 -5.25 0.09 1.06
N SER A 14 -5.14 -1.18 0.68
CA SER A 14 -3.92 -1.69 0.05
C SER A 14 -3.81 -1.16 -1.37
N ILE A 15 -2.63 -0.65 -1.73
CA ILE A 15 -2.28 -0.26 -3.10
C ILE A 15 -1.11 -1.15 -3.50
N TYR A 16 -1.35 -2.06 -4.45
CA TYR A 16 -0.35 -3.05 -4.86
C TYR A 16 0.60 -2.57 -5.95
N THR A 17 0.58 -1.28 -6.28
CA THR A 17 1.52 -0.69 -7.23
C THR A 17 2.39 0.36 -6.55
N LYS A 18 3.61 0.50 -7.04
CA LYS A 18 4.56 1.51 -6.55
C LYS A 18 3.97 2.92 -6.54
N ILE A 19 4.18 3.60 -5.42
CA ILE A 19 3.91 5.03 -5.25
C ILE A 19 5.25 5.73 -4.98
N PRO A 20 5.58 6.85 -5.66
CA PRO A 20 6.78 7.62 -5.35
C PRO A 20 6.65 8.21 -3.95
N ALA A 21 7.48 7.73 -3.02
CA ALA A 21 7.45 8.15 -1.62
C ALA A 21 8.41 9.31 -1.31
N TRP A 22 9.36 9.60 -2.19
CA TRP A 22 10.41 10.61 -1.96
C TRP A 22 9.87 12.00 -1.64
N GLY A 23 8.79 12.43 -2.28
CA GLY A 23 8.13 13.70 -1.95
C GLY A 23 7.54 13.79 -0.54
N ALA A 24 7.49 12.67 0.21
CA ALA A 24 7.06 12.69 1.59
C ALA A 24 8.11 13.33 2.51
N VAL A 25 9.40 13.08 2.25
CA VAL A 25 10.50 13.64 3.07
C VAL A 25 10.49 15.17 3.05
N ASP A 26 10.34 15.78 1.87
CA ASP A 26 10.29 17.24 1.75
C ASP A 26 9.04 17.81 2.44
N LYS A 27 7.91 17.12 2.33
CA LYS A 27 6.69 17.51 3.03
C LYS A 27 6.82 17.40 4.55
N ILE A 28 7.51 16.39 5.05
CA ILE A 28 7.79 16.23 6.50
C ILE A 28 8.65 17.38 6.98
N LYS A 29 9.70 17.75 6.24
CA LYS A 29 10.56 18.90 6.59
C LYS A 29 9.79 20.22 6.66
N ALA A 30 8.78 20.39 5.83
CA ALA A 30 7.98 21.62 5.77
C ALA A 30 6.90 21.73 6.88
N ILE A 31 6.68 20.69 7.70
CA ILE A 31 5.68 20.70 8.76
C ILE A 31 6.26 21.25 10.06
N ASP A 32 5.51 22.09 10.75
CA ASP A 32 5.77 22.45 12.12
C ASP A 32 5.19 21.36 13.06
N GLY A 33 6.06 20.65 13.77
CA GLY A 33 5.67 19.61 14.71
C GLY A 33 6.14 18.21 14.34
N SER A 34 5.50 17.22 14.95
CA SER A 34 5.85 15.80 14.82
C SER A 34 4.89 15.04 13.95
N VAL A 35 5.37 13.99 13.28
CA VAL A 35 4.60 13.13 12.40
C VAL A 35 4.80 11.66 12.74
N ALA A 36 3.77 10.84 12.46
CA ALA A 36 3.91 9.41 12.27
C ALA A 36 4.13 9.15 10.78
N PHE A 37 5.13 8.35 10.45
CA PHE A 37 5.41 7.91 9.08
C PHE A 37 4.85 6.51 8.88
N VAL A 38 4.03 6.32 7.84
CA VAL A 38 3.54 4.99 7.43
C VAL A 38 4.20 4.63 6.11
N GLY A 39 4.91 3.51 6.07
CA GLY A 39 5.68 3.14 4.88
C GLY A 39 5.92 1.65 4.74
N LEU A 40 6.20 1.21 3.52
CA LEU A 40 6.64 -0.14 3.21
C LEU A 40 8.04 -0.39 3.81
N PRO A 41 8.51 -1.65 3.93
CA PRO A 41 9.79 -1.98 4.57
C PRO A 41 10.97 -1.18 4.00
N ASP A 42 11.10 -1.10 2.68
CA ASP A 42 12.12 -0.32 2.00
C ASP A 42 12.04 1.18 2.29
N GLN A 43 10.83 1.71 2.41
CA GLN A 43 10.58 3.12 2.71
C GLN A 43 10.90 3.43 4.18
N VAL A 44 10.50 2.57 5.11
CA VAL A 44 10.76 2.71 6.54
C VAL A 44 12.26 2.62 6.83
N SER A 45 12.94 1.61 6.27
CA SER A 45 14.40 1.45 6.43
C SER A 45 15.16 2.65 5.85
N CYS A 46 14.72 3.17 4.72
CA CYS A 46 15.30 4.37 4.12
C CYS A 46 15.10 5.61 5.01
N VAL A 47 13.90 5.84 5.53
CA VAL A 47 13.64 6.97 6.45
C VAL A 47 14.44 6.81 7.75
N LYS A 48 14.55 5.59 8.27
CA LYS A 48 15.36 5.28 9.45
C LYS A 48 16.84 5.62 9.22
N ALA A 49 17.39 5.23 8.07
CA ALA A 49 18.74 5.59 7.69
C ALA A 49 18.91 7.11 7.52
N LEU A 50 17.97 7.78 6.86
CA LEU A 50 18.02 9.24 6.70
C LEU A 50 18.00 10.00 8.04
N LYS A 51 17.29 9.52 9.04
CA LYS A 51 17.24 10.11 10.38
C LYS A 51 18.64 10.17 11.03
N THR A 52 19.54 9.24 10.74
CA THR A 52 20.91 9.24 11.30
C THR A 52 21.76 10.41 10.80
N PHE A 53 21.45 10.94 9.61
CA PHE A 53 22.18 12.04 8.97
C PHE A 53 21.43 13.37 8.97
N ASN A 54 20.15 13.35 9.37
CA ASN A 54 19.27 14.53 9.30
C ASN A 54 18.51 14.72 10.62
N LYS A 55 19.02 15.63 11.46
CA LYS A 55 18.46 15.94 12.77
C LYS A 55 17.03 16.50 12.73
N ASP A 56 16.67 17.25 11.68
CA ASP A 56 15.30 17.74 11.53
C ASP A 56 14.33 16.58 11.30
N LEU A 57 14.70 15.65 10.44
CA LEU A 57 13.88 14.46 10.19
C LEU A 57 13.81 13.56 11.44
N GLU A 58 14.90 13.39 12.18
CA GLU A 58 14.94 12.66 13.44
C GLU A 58 13.97 13.29 14.47
N ASN A 59 13.97 14.61 14.56
CA ASN A 59 13.12 15.34 15.49
C ASN A 59 11.64 15.31 15.11
N LYS A 60 11.31 15.26 13.82
CA LYS A 60 9.94 15.30 13.33
C LYS A 60 9.28 13.93 13.23
N VAL A 61 9.97 12.89 12.77
CA VAL A 61 9.40 11.54 12.65
C VAL A 61 9.53 10.81 14.00
N LYS A 62 8.46 10.79 14.77
CA LYS A 62 8.42 10.20 16.12
C LYS A 62 8.02 8.74 16.15
N VAL A 63 7.18 8.32 15.19
CA VAL A 63 6.71 6.93 15.10
C VAL A 63 6.72 6.50 13.63
N MET A 64 7.19 5.30 13.39
CA MET A 64 7.13 4.63 12.10
C MET A 64 6.24 3.41 12.19
N VAL A 65 5.19 3.38 11.37
CA VAL A 65 4.26 2.27 11.27
C VAL A 65 4.47 1.58 9.92
N GLY A 66 4.70 0.29 9.97
CA GLY A 66 5.00 -0.51 8.80
C GLY A 66 3.97 -1.61 8.53
N PRO A 67 3.29 -1.62 7.38
CA PRO A 67 2.51 -2.78 7.00
C PRO A 67 3.44 -3.95 6.66
N MET A 68 3.07 -5.16 7.13
CA MET A 68 3.68 -6.39 6.65
C MET A 68 3.27 -6.58 5.20
N VAL A 69 4.22 -6.66 4.29
CA VAL A 69 3.96 -6.75 2.85
C VAL A 69 4.67 -7.94 2.22
N GLY A 70 3.96 -8.57 1.27
CA GLY A 70 4.56 -9.56 0.41
C GLY A 70 5.23 -8.90 -0.81
N ILE A 71 4.49 -8.72 -1.89
CA ILE A 71 5.04 -8.29 -3.17
C ILE A 71 4.27 -7.07 -3.70
N GLY A 72 5.00 -6.05 -4.13
CA GLY A 72 4.48 -4.92 -4.89
C GLY A 72 4.62 -5.14 -6.41
N MET A 73 3.69 -4.58 -7.17
CA MET A 73 3.70 -4.66 -8.62
C MET A 73 4.16 -3.35 -9.27
N ASP A 74 4.79 -3.47 -10.42
CA ASP A 74 5.06 -2.33 -11.30
C ASP A 74 3.76 -1.75 -11.88
N LYS A 75 3.78 -0.45 -12.20
CA LYS A 75 2.63 0.26 -12.79
C LYS A 75 2.18 -0.30 -14.14
N GLY A 76 3.01 -1.10 -14.81
CA GLY A 76 2.65 -1.81 -16.04
C GLY A 76 1.40 -2.67 -15.90
N VAL A 77 1.13 -3.22 -14.72
CA VAL A 77 -0.07 -4.01 -14.43
C VAL A 77 -1.36 -3.22 -14.69
N ILE A 78 -1.39 -1.91 -14.41
CA ILE A 78 -2.55 -1.06 -14.63
C ILE A 78 -2.90 -0.97 -16.12
N LYS A 79 -1.90 -1.02 -17.00
CA LYS A 79 -2.10 -0.98 -18.46
C LYS A 79 -2.68 -2.26 -19.04
N VAL A 80 -2.56 -3.38 -18.31
CA VAL A 80 -3.08 -4.68 -18.75
C VAL A 80 -4.53 -4.88 -18.36
N ILE A 81 -4.99 -4.30 -17.26
CA ILE A 81 -6.36 -4.45 -16.77
C ILE A 81 -7.41 -4.10 -17.86
N PRO A 82 -7.33 -2.97 -18.58
CA PRO A 82 -8.28 -2.68 -19.67
C PRO A 82 -8.23 -3.72 -20.79
N LYS A 83 -7.06 -4.27 -21.10
CA LYS A 83 -6.91 -5.30 -22.13
C LYS A 83 -7.60 -6.61 -21.72
N LEU A 84 -7.46 -7.01 -20.44
CA LEU A 84 -8.15 -8.18 -19.89
C LEU A 84 -9.68 -8.01 -19.93
N ALA A 85 -10.16 -6.81 -19.68
CA ALA A 85 -11.57 -6.46 -19.75
C ALA A 85 -12.07 -6.22 -21.19
N LYS A 86 -11.17 -6.23 -22.20
CA LYS A 86 -11.47 -5.80 -23.59
C LYS A 86 -12.14 -4.42 -23.65
N ASN A 87 -11.75 -3.52 -22.74
CA ASN A 87 -12.31 -2.19 -22.60
C ASN A 87 -11.29 -1.12 -23.02
N THR A 88 -11.68 -0.21 -23.91
CA THR A 88 -10.83 0.84 -24.47
C THR A 88 -11.08 2.22 -23.87
N SER A 89 -12.10 2.37 -23.01
CA SER A 89 -12.52 3.66 -22.46
C SER A 89 -11.63 4.22 -21.33
N GLY A 90 -10.58 3.47 -20.98
CA GLY A 90 -9.68 3.84 -19.89
C GLY A 90 -10.25 3.60 -18.48
N ILE A 91 -9.36 3.57 -17.50
CA ILE A 91 -9.72 3.38 -16.09
C ILE A 91 -10.10 4.73 -15.48
N LYS A 92 -11.33 4.85 -14.97
CA LYS A 92 -11.81 5.99 -14.20
C LYS A 92 -11.48 5.85 -12.72
N LYS A 93 -11.63 4.63 -12.16
CA LYS A 93 -11.36 4.33 -10.75
C LYS A 93 -10.91 2.90 -10.58
N LEU A 94 -9.91 2.71 -9.73
CA LEU A 94 -9.37 1.40 -9.39
C LEU A 94 -9.31 1.26 -7.87
N ARG A 95 -9.84 0.14 -7.38
CA ARG A 95 -9.71 -0.28 -5.99
C ARG A 95 -9.18 -1.72 -5.97
N TRP A 96 -8.03 -1.92 -5.35
CA TRP A 96 -7.40 -3.23 -5.26
C TRP A 96 -8.15 -4.19 -4.34
N ARG A 97 -8.76 -3.66 -3.28
CA ARG A 97 -9.52 -4.44 -2.29
C ARG A 97 -10.84 -3.71 -2.00
N ALA A 98 -11.84 -3.90 -2.83
CA ALA A 98 -13.19 -3.40 -2.65
C ALA A 98 -14.07 -4.45 -1.95
N GLY A 99 -15.14 -4.00 -1.28
CA GLY A 99 -16.07 -4.88 -0.56
C GLY A 99 -15.56 -5.29 0.80
N GLU A 100 -16.19 -6.32 1.36
CA GLU A 100 -15.81 -6.91 2.64
C GLU A 100 -14.46 -7.64 2.54
N TRP A 101 -13.77 -7.77 3.67
CA TRP A 101 -12.51 -8.49 3.73
C TRP A 101 -12.67 -9.96 3.27
N PRO A 102 -11.77 -10.52 2.48
CA PRO A 102 -10.49 -9.99 1.99
C PRO A 102 -10.60 -9.07 0.79
N GLY A 103 -11.77 -8.85 0.21
CA GLY A 103 -12.00 -7.93 -0.88
C GLY A 103 -11.78 -8.51 -2.27
N TYR A 104 -12.07 -7.69 -3.27
CA TYR A 104 -11.88 -8.00 -4.69
C TYR A 104 -11.34 -6.78 -5.43
N LEU A 105 -10.65 -7.00 -6.55
CA LEU A 105 -10.27 -5.93 -7.45
C LEU A 105 -11.53 -5.36 -8.11
N LYS A 106 -11.76 -4.06 -7.97
CA LYS A 106 -12.85 -3.33 -8.65
C LYS A 106 -12.26 -2.26 -9.55
N VAL A 107 -12.64 -2.27 -10.80
CA VAL A 107 -12.25 -1.27 -11.79
C VAL A 107 -13.49 -0.69 -12.43
N GLU A 108 -13.62 0.62 -12.39
CA GLU A 108 -14.67 1.38 -13.05
C GLU A 108 -14.06 2.06 -14.29
N PHE A 109 -14.61 1.80 -15.46
CA PHE A 109 -14.16 2.34 -16.73
C PHE A 109 -14.88 3.64 -17.11
N GLY A 110 -14.31 4.40 -18.05
CA GLY A 110 -14.88 5.66 -18.52
C GLY A 110 -16.26 5.53 -19.15
N ASN A 111 -16.57 4.39 -19.76
CA ASN A 111 -17.88 4.06 -20.34
C ASN A 111 -18.93 3.57 -19.31
N GLY A 112 -18.58 3.53 -18.02
CA GLY A 112 -19.48 3.09 -16.95
C GLY A 112 -19.44 1.58 -16.66
N GLU A 113 -18.75 0.78 -17.46
CA GLU A 113 -18.56 -0.65 -17.17
C GLU A 113 -17.73 -0.86 -15.91
N VAL A 114 -18.01 -1.97 -15.20
CA VAL A 114 -17.33 -2.34 -13.96
C VAL A 114 -16.78 -3.75 -14.08
N LEU A 115 -15.46 -3.87 -13.99
CA LEU A 115 -14.77 -5.16 -13.82
C LEU A 115 -14.64 -5.47 -12.33
N ARG A 116 -14.95 -6.72 -11.96
CA ARG A 116 -14.71 -7.27 -10.62
C ARG A 116 -13.93 -8.56 -10.75
N LEU A 117 -12.75 -8.62 -10.14
CA LEU A 117 -11.95 -9.84 -10.09
C LEU A 117 -11.70 -10.20 -8.62
N HIS A 118 -11.95 -11.45 -8.28
CA HIS A 118 -11.59 -11.97 -6.98
C HIS A 118 -10.09 -11.77 -6.72
N LYS A 119 -9.68 -11.49 -5.47
CA LYS A 119 -8.29 -11.16 -5.15
C LYS A 119 -7.28 -12.19 -5.69
N PHE A 120 -7.64 -13.47 -5.69
CA PHE A 120 -6.75 -14.52 -6.19
C PHE A 120 -6.49 -14.42 -7.70
N TYR A 121 -7.40 -13.86 -8.49
CA TYR A 121 -7.17 -13.72 -9.92
C TYR A 121 -6.13 -12.68 -10.26
N TYR A 122 -6.06 -11.56 -9.55
CA TYR A 122 -5.00 -10.59 -9.82
C TYR A 122 -3.64 -11.01 -9.27
N ASN A 123 -3.59 -11.96 -8.33
CA ASN A 123 -2.34 -12.54 -7.87
C ASN A 123 -1.58 -13.28 -8.99
N TYR A 124 -2.29 -13.78 -10.00
CA TYR A 124 -1.63 -14.34 -11.19
C TYR A 124 -0.83 -13.31 -11.98
N MET A 125 -1.07 -12.03 -11.79
CA MET A 125 -0.27 -10.97 -12.41
C MET A 125 1.06 -10.73 -11.70
N LEU A 126 1.20 -11.16 -10.44
CA LEU A 126 2.40 -10.94 -9.62
C LEU A 126 3.69 -11.43 -10.30
N PRO A 127 3.77 -12.67 -10.85
CA PRO A 127 5.00 -13.15 -11.47
C PRO A 127 5.47 -12.31 -12.66
N PHE A 128 4.53 -11.63 -13.34
CA PHE A 128 4.82 -10.85 -14.55
C PHE A 128 5.08 -9.37 -14.27
N TYR A 129 4.61 -8.87 -13.12
CA TYR A 129 4.68 -7.45 -12.77
C TYR A 129 5.31 -7.20 -11.41
N CYS A 130 5.94 -8.20 -10.80
CA CYS A 130 6.67 -8.01 -9.56
C CYS A 130 7.72 -6.91 -9.73
N SER A 131 7.75 -5.96 -8.82
CA SER A 131 8.75 -4.89 -8.88
C SER A 131 10.14 -5.42 -8.46
N HIS A 132 11.19 -4.90 -9.06
CA HIS A 132 12.56 -5.31 -8.74
C HIS A 132 12.89 -5.12 -7.26
N GLU A 133 12.40 -4.07 -6.64
CA GLU A 133 12.63 -3.81 -5.22
C GLU A 133 11.97 -4.87 -4.34
N SER A 134 10.77 -5.34 -4.72
CA SER A 134 10.13 -6.46 -4.01
C SER A 134 10.90 -7.76 -4.13
N LEU A 135 11.61 -7.97 -5.25
CA LEU A 135 12.46 -9.17 -5.44
C LEU A 135 13.76 -9.09 -4.66
N LEU A 136 14.25 -7.88 -4.38
CA LEU A 136 15.50 -7.65 -3.65
C LEU A 136 15.30 -7.47 -2.15
N SER A 137 14.05 -7.27 -1.70
CA SER A 137 13.72 -7.11 -0.28
C SER A 137 13.54 -8.47 0.38
N ASP A 138 14.22 -8.68 1.49
CA ASP A 138 14.09 -9.83 2.38
C ASP A 138 13.26 -9.52 3.64
N ASP A 139 12.91 -8.25 3.85
CA ASP A 139 12.09 -7.80 4.97
C ASP A 139 10.60 -7.72 4.58
N PHE A 140 9.82 -8.73 4.95
CA PHE A 140 8.35 -8.74 4.81
C PHE A 140 7.61 -8.30 6.08
N SER A 141 8.30 -8.26 7.21
CA SER A 141 7.74 -7.96 8.53
C SER A 141 7.83 -6.49 8.91
N ASN A 142 8.59 -5.70 8.14
CA ASN A 142 8.88 -4.28 8.42
C ASN A 142 9.65 -4.09 9.73
N GLU A 143 10.75 -4.82 9.89
CA GLU A 143 11.56 -4.86 11.12
C GLU A 143 12.12 -3.51 11.56
N CYS A 144 12.24 -2.58 10.63
CA CYS A 144 12.70 -1.22 10.92
C CYS A 144 11.61 -0.29 11.47
N ALA A 145 10.33 -0.70 11.43
CA ALA A 145 9.22 0.07 12.01
C ALA A 145 9.18 -0.03 13.53
N ASP A 146 8.59 0.97 14.17
CA ASP A 146 8.31 0.92 15.61
C ASP A 146 7.07 0.05 15.89
N ILE A 147 6.13 0.00 14.94
CA ILE A 147 4.92 -0.82 14.99
C ILE A 147 4.74 -1.47 13.62
N SER A 148 4.78 -2.80 13.58
CA SER A 148 4.47 -3.57 12.37
C SER A 148 3.04 -4.09 12.42
N VAL A 149 2.30 -3.97 11.31
CA VAL A 149 0.90 -4.38 11.23
C VAL A 149 0.65 -5.23 9.99
N GLY A 150 -0.13 -6.28 10.12
CA GLY A 150 -0.45 -7.17 9.01
C GLY A 150 -1.87 -7.72 9.08
N ASP A 151 -2.37 -8.26 7.96
CA ASP A 151 -3.63 -8.98 7.93
C ASP A 151 -3.50 -10.32 8.68
N ALA A 152 -4.43 -10.61 9.58
CA ALA A 152 -4.50 -11.89 10.29
C ALA A 152 -5.13 -12.97 9.39
N TRP A 153 -4.33 -13.55 8.51
CA TRP A 153 -4.71 -14.65 7.61
C TRP A 153 -4.89 -15.95 8.39
N SER A 154 -6.07 -16.13 8.96
CA SER A 154 -6.43 -17.36 9.69
C SER A 154 -7.88 -17.72 9.37
N PRO A 155 -8.20 -19.00 9.15
CA PRO A 155 -9.58 -19.44 8.89
C PRO A 155 -10.58 -18.99 9.96
N LYS A 156 -10.11 -18.82 11.21
CA LYS A 156 -10.91 -18.29 12.32
C LYS A 156 -11.39 -16.86 12.04
N TYR A 157 -10.49 -16.00 11.56
CA TYR A 157 -10.78 -14.59 11.30
C TYR A 157 -11.42 -14.38 9.93
N GLU A 158 -11.06 -15.22 8.94
CA GLU A 158 -11.67 -15.17 7.61
C GLU A 158 -13.18 -15.37 7.64
N LYS A 159 -13.66 -16.30 8.45
CA LYS A 159 -15.09 -16.58 8.62
C LYS A 159 -15.89 -15.38 9.16
N LEU A 160 -15.25 -14.44 9.81
CA LEU A 160 -15.91 -13.26 10.38
C LEU A 160 -16.15 -12.14 9.35
N GLY A 161 -15.54 -12.18 8.17
CA GLY A 161 -15.71 -11.22 7.07
C GLY A 161 -15.29 -9.77 7.35
N LYS A 162 -14.75 -9.49 8.55
CA LYS A 162 -14.45 -8.12 9.01
C LYS A 162 -12.98 -7.71 8.86
N GLY A 163 -12.09 -8.66 8.58
CA GLY A 163 -10.65 -8.43 8.65
C GLY A 163 -10.15 -8.18 10.09
N TRP A 164 -8.99 -8.72 10.40
CA TRP A 164 -8.29 -8.54 11.67
C TRP A 164 -6.83 -8.24 11.37
N SER A 165 -6.21 -7.43 12.20
CA SER A 165 -4.79 -7.14 12.10
C SER A 165 -4.02 -7.84 13.20
N VAL A 166 -2.82 -8.31 12.87
CA VAL A 166 -1.76 -8.63 13.83
C VAL A 166 -0.86 -7.42 13.98
N VAL A 167 -0.33 -7.24 15.18
CA VAL A 167 0.57 -6.14 15.55
C VAL A 167 1.75 -6.73 16.29
#